data_1a153f85c84e6ab8cae051c0a5514023
#
_entry.id   1a153f85c84e6ab8cae051c0a5514023
#
_cell.length_a   1.000
_cell.length_b   1.000
_cell.length_c   1.000
_cell.angle_alpha   90.00
_cell.angle_beta   90.00
_cell.angle_gamma   90.00
#
_symmetry.space_group_name_H-M   'P 1'
#
loop_
_entity.id
_entity.type
_entity.pdbx_description
1 polymer ?
#
loop_
_entity_poly.entity_id
_entity_poly.type
_entity_poly.pdbx_seq_one_letter_code
_entity_poly.pdbx_strand_id
1 'polypeptide(L)'
;MAGRGTDIVLGGKWATEVEALSNPSQEKIDEIKVQWQQRHEKVLAAGGLHIIGTERHESRRIDNQMRGRAGRQGDPGYSRFYLSMEDNLLRIFASEGVKNFMRKLGMEHGEAIEHGMVTRSIEKAQRKVEGRNFDIRKQLLEYDNVANDQR
;
A
#
# COMPACT_ATOMS: atom_id res chain seq x y z
N MET A 1 3.15 4.13 -7.90
CA MET A 1 1.86 4.06 -7.17
C MET A 1 0.96 3.03 -7.84
N ALA A 2 0.46 2.03 -7.12
CA ALA A 2 -0.50 1.09 -7.69
C ALA A 2 -1.81 1.84 -7.97
N GLY A 3 -2.03 2.21 -9.23
CA GLY A 3 -3.15 3.03 -9.67
C GLY A 3 -4.51 2.42 -9.31
N ARG A 4 -5.51 3.27 -9.17
CA ARG A 4 -6.90 2.87 -8.99
C ARG A 4 -7.37 2.14 -10.26
N GLY A 5 -8.03 0.99 -10.11
CA GLY A 5 -8.57 0.25 -11.27
C GLY A 5 -7.67 -0.88 -11.80
N THR A 6 -6.46 -1.06 -11.26
CA THR A 6 -5.64 -2.21 -11.65
C THR A 6 -6.17 -3.46 -10.94
N ASP A 7 -6.56 -4.44 -11.72
CA ASP A 7 -6.89 -5.77 -11.21
C ASP A 7 -5.64 -6.63 -11.12
N ILE A 8 -5.48 -7.35 -9.99
CA ILE A 8 -4.34 -8.23 -9.76
C ILE A 8 -4.87 -9.66 -9.80
N VAL A 9 -4.44 -10.40 -10.82
CA VAL A 9 -4.78 -11.81 -10.98
C VAL A 9 -3.57 -12.65 -10.58
N LEU A 10 -3.73 -13.46 -9.54
CA LEU A 10 -2.67 -14.33 -9.05
C LEU A 10 -2.31 -15.39 -10.11
N GLY A 11 -1.02 -15.56 -10.38
CA GLY A 11 -0.53 -16.44 -11.45
C GLY A 11 -0.49 -15.83 -12.84
N GLY A 12 -0.85 -14.52 -12.98
CA GLY A 12 -0.88 -13.79 -14.25
C GLY A 12 -2.24 -13.89 -14.95
N LYS A 13 -2.39 -13.19 -16.07
CA LYS A 13 -3.65 -13.15 -16.83
C LYS A 13 -3.52 -13.99 -18.08
N TRP A 14 -4.05 -15.22 -18.07
CA TRP A 14 -3.98 -16.16 -19.19
C TRP A 14 -4.55 -15.59 -20.50
N ALA A 15 -5.59 -14.74 -20.42
CA ALA A 15 -6.18 -14.11 -21.60
C ALA A 15 -5.18 -13.24 -22.37
N THR A 16 -4.30 -12.51 -21.67
CA THR A 16 -3.26 -11.70 -22.32
C THR A 16 -2.21 -12.57 -23.01
N GLU A 17 -1.93 -13.76 -22.46
CA GLU A 17 -1.02 -14.73 -23.08
C GLU A 17 -1.63 -15.28 -24.38
N VAL A 18 -2.95 -15.50 -24.39
CA VAL A 18 -3.68 -15.93 -25.61
C VAL A 18 -3.76 -14.80 -26.65
N GLU A 19 -4.04 -13.57 -26.21
CA GLU A 19 -4.10 -12.38 -27.11
C GLU A 19 -2.76 -12.09 -27.81
N ALA A 20 -1.63 -12.42 -27.16
CA ALA A 20 -0.29 -12.26 -27.74
C ALA A 20 0.02 -13.26 -28.86
N LEU A 21 -0.80 -14.28 -29.03
CA LEU A 21 -0.65 -15.30 -30.07
C LEU A 21 -1.53 -14.95 -31.28
N SER A 22 -0.95 -14.98 -32.48
CA SER A 22 -1.69 -14.80 -33.73
C SER A 22 -2.45 -16.09 -34.05
N ASN A 23 -3.78 -16.10 -33.88
CA ASN A 23 -4.67 -17.24 -34.15
C ASN A 23 -4.31 -18.54 -33.42
N PRO A 24 -4.36 -18.57 -32.07
CA PRO A 24 -4.07 -19.78 -31.32
C PRO A 24 -5.13 -20.87 -31.56
N SER A 25 -4.69 -22.13 -31.70
CA SER A 25 -5.61 -23.26 -31.74
C SER A 25 -6.28 -23.44 -30.36
N GLN A 26 -7.45 -24.12 -30.34
CA GLN A 26 -8.14 -24.41 -29.09
C GLN A 26 -7.26 -25.22 -28.12
N GLU A 27 -6.50 -26.18 -28.62
CA GLU A 27 -5.56 -26.97 -27.84
C GLU A 27 -4.52 -26.08 -27.13
N LYS A 28 -4.00 -25.06 -27.83
CA LYS A 28 -3.02 -24.13 -27.26
C LYS A 28 -3.61 -23.23 -26.19
N ILE A 29 -4.88 -22.80 -26.38
CA ILE A 29 -5.62 -22.03 -25.36
C ILE A 29 -5.82 -22.88 -24.09
N ASP A 30 -6.17 -24.15 -24.24
CA ASP A 30 -6.39 -25.05 -23.11
C ASP A 30 -5.09 -25.37 -22.37
N GLU A 31 -3.98 -25.53 -23.12
CA GLU A 31 -2.63 -25.68 -22.52
C GLU A 31 -2.24 -24.46 -21.68
N ILE A 32 -2.47 -23.25 -22.18
CA ILE A 32 -2.18 -21.99 -21.47
C ILE A 32 -3.03 -21.90 -20.19
N LYS A 33 -4.32 -22.27 -20.24
CA LYS A 33 -5.18 -22.28 -19.06
C LYS A 33 -4.69 -23.27 -18.01
N VAL A 34 -4.29 -24.47 -18.41
CA VAL A 34 -3.75 -25.48 -17.47
C VAL A 34 -2.46 -24.97 -16.82
N GLN A 35 -1.55 -24.38 -17.60
CA GLN A 35 -0.32 -23.81 -17.06
C GLN A 35 -0.62 -22.63 -16.11
N TRP A 36 -1.59 -21.77 -16.47
CA TRP A 36 -2.03 -20.69 -15.59
C TRP A 36 -2.61 -21.24 -14.29
N GLN A 37 -3.46 -22.25 -14.34
CA GLN A 37 -4.05 -22.87 -13.15
C GLN A 37 -2.96 -23.38 -12.20
N GLN A 38 -1.95 -24.03 -12.72
CA GLN A 38 -0.81 -24.50 -11.91
C GLN A 38 -0.02 -23.35 -11.27
N ARG A 39 0.19 -22.25 -12.00
CA ARG A 39 0.83 -21.04 -11.45
C ARG A 39 -0.02 -20.41 -10.36
N HIS A 40 -1.33 -20.30 -10.60
CA HIS A 40 -2.30 -19.74 -9.65
C HIS A 40 -2.31 -20.54 -8.34
N GLU A 41 -2.42 -21.85 -8.41
CA GLU A 41 -2.40 -22.74 -7.24
C GLU A 41 -1.07 -22.65 -6.46
N LYS A 42 0.06 -22.56 -7.15
CA LYS A 42 1.36 -22.33 -6.49
C LYS A 42 1.42 -21.02 -5.73
N VAL A 43 0.88 -19.95 -6.28
CA VAL A 43 0.85 -18.64 -5.62
C VAL A 43 -0.08 -18.67 -4.40
N LEU A 44 -1.25 -19.32 -4.53
CA LEU A 44 -2.17 -19.50 -3.39
C LEU A 44 -1.53 -20.34 -2.28
N ALA A 45 -0.87 -21.43 -2.62
CA ALA A 45 -0.17 -22.30 -1.66
C ALA A 45 0.98 -21.56 -0.95
N ALA A 46 1.61 -20.59 -1.60
CA ALA A 46 2.64 -19.73 -1.02
C ALA A 46 2.06 -18.60 -0.12
N GLY A 47 0.73 -18.49 0.02
CA GLY A 47 0.07 -17.47 0.85
C GLY A 47 -0.44 -16.25 0.08
N GLY A 48 -0.49 -16.31 -1.25
CA GLY A 48 -1.03 -15.26 -2.11
C GLY A 48 -0.11 -14.06 -2.30
N LEU A 49 -0.71 -12.88 -2.50
CA LEU A 49 0.04 -11.66 -2.76
C LEU A 49 0.63 -11.06 -1.48
N HIS A 50 1.94 -10.87 -1.46
CA HIS A 50 2.63 -10.16 -0.39
C HIS A 50 2.97 -8.72 -0.83
N ILE A 51 2.39 -7.74 -0.15
CA ILE A 51 2.63 -6.31 -0.40
C ILE A 51 3.66 -5.77 0.58
N ILE A 52 4.74 -5.22 0.04
CA ILE A 52 5.78 -4.53 0.80
C ILE A 52 5.64 -3.04 0.55
N GLY A 53 5.32 -2.27 1.61
CA GLY A 53 5.36 -0.82 1.60
C GLY A 53 6.67 -0.33 2.19
N THR A 54 7.38 0.54 1.49
CA THR A 54 8.67 1.11 1.94
C THR A 54 8.51 2.46 2.63
N GLU A 55 7.30 3.01 2.61
CA GLU A 55 6.92 4.24 3.29
C GLU A 55 5.43 4.25 3.63
N ARG A 56 5.00 5.18 4.49
CA ARG A 56 3.58 5.45 4.73
C ARG A 56 3.16 6.70 3.98
N HIS A 57 1.96 6.65 3.43
CA HIS A 57 1.35 7.83 2.82
C HIS A 57 0.81 8.79 3.90
N GLU A 58 0.61 10.04 3.52
CA GLU A 58 0.00 11.04 4.39
C GLU A 58 -1.45 10.71 4.76
N SER A 59 -2.13 9.88 3.97
CA SER A 59 -3.49 9.43 4.22
C SER A 59 -3.54 7.92 4.45
N ARG A 60 -4.08 7.52 5.61
CA ARG A 60 -4.34 6.12 5.96
C ARG A 60 -5.23 5.41 4.94
N ARG A 61 -6.12 6.16 4.29
CA ARG A 61 -6.97 5.61 3.23
C ARG A 61 -6.17 5.04 2.07
N ILE A 62 -5.08 5.69 1.67
CA ILE A 62 -4.21 5.23 0.59
C ILE A 62 -3.46 3.96 1.01
N ASP A 63 -2.93 3.91 2.23
CA ASP A 63 -2.30 2.71 2.77
C ASP A 63 -3.27 1.53 2.82
N ASN A 64 -4.53 1.77 3.25
CA ASN A 64 -5.55 0.72 3.28
C ASN A 64 -5.95 0.27 1.87
N GLN A 65 -5.98 1.16 0.88
CA GLN A 65 -6.19 0.78 -0.52
C GLN A 65 -5.06 -0.11 -1.04
N MET A 66 -3.83 0.15 -0.62
CA MET A 66 -2.67 -0.68 -0.96
C MET A 66 -2.76 -2.05 -0.27
N ARG A 67 -3.03 -2.10 1.03
CA ARG A 67 -3.25 -3.35 1.77
C ARG A 67 -4.39 -4.19 1.20
N GLY A 68 -5.50 -3.56 0.82
CA GLY A 68 -6.67 -4.22 0.24
C GLY A 68 -6.42 -4.86 -1.13
N ARG A 69 -5.23 -4.71 -1.70
CA ARG A 69 -4.85 -5.44 -2.92
C ARG A 69 -4.36 -6.85 -2.64
N ALA A 70 -3.93 -7.14 -1.41
CA ALA A 70 -3.45 -8.45 -1.03
C ALA A 70 -4.57 -9.50 -0.89
N GLY A 71 -5.81 -9.10 -0.58
CA GLY A 71 -6.91 -10.02 -0.31
C GLY A 71 -8.08 -9.86 -1.28
N ARG A 72 -7.84 -9.57 -2.56
CA ARG A 72 -8.91 -9.44 -3.54
C ARG A 72 -9.57 -10.78 -3.82
N GLN A 73 -10.88 -10.75 -4.04
CA GLN A 73 -11.69 -11.92 -4.38
C GLN A 73 -11.68 -13.04 -3.31
N GLY A 74 -11.24 -12.72 -2.08
CA GLY A 74 -11.10 -13.70 -1.01
C GLY A 74 -9.81 -14.50 -1.02
N ASP A 75 -8.87 -14.18 -1.92
CA ASP A 75 -7.56 -14.79 -1.96
C ASP A 75 -6.77 -14.50 -0.67
N PRO A 76 -5.92 -15.43 -0.23
CA PRO A 76 -4.98 -15.15 0.85
C PRO A 76 -4.00 -14.06 0.43
N GLY A 77 -3.51 -13.31 1.40
CA GLY A 77 -2.53 -12.27 1.13
C GLY A 77 -1.97 -11.65 2.41
N TYR A 78 -0.83 -11.00 2.28
CA TYR A 78 -0.13 -10.38 3.39
C TYR A 78 0.37 -9.00 3.01
N SER A 79 0.43 -8.08 3.98
CA SER A 79 1.02 -6.76 3.75
C SER A 79 1.91 -6.35 4.91
N ARG A 80 3.09 -5.80 4.59
CA ARG A 80 4.04 -5.30 5.58
C ARG A 80 4.60 -3.95 5.16
N PHE A 81 4.76 -3.05 6.13
CA PHE A 81 5.39 -1.75 5.92
C PHE A 81 6.73 -1.72 6.64
N TYR A 82 7.78 -1.36 5.91
CA TYR A 82 9.11 -1.05 6.42
C TYR A 82 9.30 0.45 6.35
N LEU A 83 9.60 1.07 7.48
CA LEU A 83 9.66 2.52 7.62
C LEU A 83 11.01 2.95 8.15
N SER A 84 11.52 4.08 7.66
CA SER A 84 12.69 4.74 8.20
C SER A 84 12.28 5.90 9.12
N MET A 85 13.10 6.18 10.13
CA MET A 85 12.94 7.39 10.94
C MET A 85 13.19 8.67 10.14
N GLU A 86 13.84 8.54 8.98
CA GLU A 86 14.11 9.63 8.06
C GLU A 86 12.93 9.91 7.12
N ASP A 87 11.93 9.02 7.05
CA ASP A 87 10.72 9.22 6.26
C ASP A 87 10.02 10.52 6.67
N ASN A 88 9.51 11.25 5.69
CA ASN A 88 8.90 12.57 5.89
C ASN A 88 7.82 12.56 6.98
N LEU A 89 6.98 11.53 7.02
CA LEU A 89 5.94 11.39 8.03
C LEU A 89 6.54 11.34 9.44
N LEU A 90 7.55 10.51 9.66
CA LEU A 90 8.17 10.31 10.98
C LEU A 90 9.09 11.47 11.36
N ARG A 91 9.82 12.01 10.39
CA ARG A 91 10.71 13.16 10.61
C ARG A 91 9.96 14.39 11.12
N ILE A 92 8.78 14.68 10.53
CA ILE A 92 8.01 15.90 10.83
C ILE A 92 7.04 15.70 12.01
N PHE A 93 6.40 14.54 12.10
CA PHE A 93 5.26 14.32 12.99
C PHE A 93 5.51 13.34 14.14
N ALA A 94 6.62 12.60 14.14
CA ALA A 94 6.98 11.76 15.28
C ALA A 94 7.33 12.65 16.50
N SER A 95 6.78 12.30 17.66
CA SER A 95 7.11 13.00 18.89
C SER A 95 8.56 12.72 19.30
N GLU A 96 9.19 13.69 19.98
CA GLU A 96 10.55 13.52 20.55
C GLU A 96 10.66 12.28 21.45
N GLY A 97 9.59 11.92 22.16
CA GLY A 97 9.55 10.69 22.95
C GLY A 97 9.74 9.42 22.14
N VAL A 98 9.20 9.36 20.91
CA VAL A 98 9.41 8.22 20.01
C VAL A 98 10.84 8.20 19.50
N LYS A 99 11.38 9.33 19.11
CA LYS A 99 12.77 9.44 18.64
C LYS A 99 13.76 9.04 19.74
N ASN A 100 13.52 9.48 20.97
CA ASN A 100 14.35 9.13 22.12
C ASN A 100 14.23 7.65 22.52
N PHE A 101 13.02 7.08 22.42
CA PHE A 101 12.80 5.66 22.65
C PHE A 101 13.57 4.81 21.64
N MET A 102 13.51 5.17 20.36
CA MET A 102 14.22 4.48 19.28
C MET A 102 15.75 4.57 19.48
N ARG A 103 16.28 5.73 19.89
CA ARG A 103 17.70 5.87 20.23
C ARG A 103 18.11 4.99 21.41
N LYS A 104 17.26 4.86 22.44
CA LYS A 104 17.53 4.02 23.63
C LYS A 104 17.50 2.53 23.31
N LEU A 105 16.73 2.10 22.31
CA LEU A 105 16.71 0.71 21.85
C LEU A 105 18.01 0.30 21.13
N GLY A 106 18.98 1.24 20.95
CA GLY A 106 20.29 0.93 20.42
C GLY A 106 20.22 0.29 19.04
N MET A 107 19.64 1.01 18.07
CA MET A 107 19.60 0.52 16.69
C MET A 107 21.01 0.36 16.16
N GLU A 108 21.53 -0.86 16.14
CA GLU A 108 22.60 -1.21 15.24
C GLU A 108 22.07 -1.12 13.80
N HIS A 109 22.89 -0.62 12.88
CA HIS A 109 22.51 -0.43 11.49
C HIS A 109 21.96 -1.75 10.90
N GLY A 110 20.68 -1.72 10.50
CA GLY A 110 20.06 -2.83 9.76
C GLY A 110 19.06 -3.68 10.54
N GLU A 111 18.86 -3.45 11.86
CA GLU A 111 17.84 -4.18 12.61
C GLU A 111 16.45 -3.53 12.47
N ALA A 112 15.45 -4.36 12.16
CA ALA A 112 14.05 -3.93 12.11
C ALA A 112 13.40 -4.06 13.48
N ILE A 113 12.85 -2.96 14.00
CA ILE A 113 12.14 -2.95 15.28
C ILE A 113 10.64 -3.15 15.02
N GLU A 114 10.09 -4.23 15.56
CA GLU A 114 8.66 -4.46 15.62
C GLU A 114 8.17 -4.25 17.07
N HIS A 115 7.53 -3.11 17.32
CA HIS A 115 6.98 -2.80 18.63
C HIS A 115 5.63 -2.09 18.50
N GLY A 116 4.63 -2.55 19.25
CA GLY A 116 3.28 -1.98 19.20
C GLY A 116 3.19 -0.48 19.54
N MET A 117 4.11 0.02 20.38
CA MET A 117 4.21 1.45 20.69
C MET A 117 4.64 2.25 19.45
N VAL A 118 5.59 1.75 18.66
CA VAL A 118 6.05 2.37 17.42
C VAL A 118 4.90 2.45 16.42
N THR A 119 4.19 1.35 16.22
CA THR A 119 3.00 1.30 15.34
C THR A 119 1.96 2.35 15.72
N ARG A 120 1.60 2.44 17.00
CA ARG A 120 0.64 3.45 17.52
C ARG A 120 1.13 4.87 17.31
N SER A 121 2.43 5.10 17.44
CA SER A 121 3.03 6.43 17.23
C SER A 121 2.99 6.84 15.76
N ILE A 122 3.23 5.92 14.84
CA ILE A 122 3.11 6.13 13.41
C ILE A 122 1.66 6.47 13.04
N GLU A 123 0.69 5.72 13.57
CA GLU A 123 -0.74 6.01 13.34
C GLU A 123 -1.15 7.39 13.89
N LYS A 124 -0.60 7.77 15.05
CA LYS A 124 -0.85 9.11 15.62
C LYS A 124 -0.23 10.23 14.78
N ALA A 125 0.97 10.01 14.26
CA ALA A 125 1.62 10.93 13.33
C ALA A 125 0.78 11.10 12.06
N GLN A 126 0.33 10.01 11.46
CA GLN A 126 -0.51 10.02 10.26
C GLN A 126 -1.84 10.76 10.48
N ARG A 127 -2.51 10.56 11.62
CA ARG A 127 -3.73 11.33 11.97
C ARG A 127 -3.47 12.82 12.08
N LYS A 128 -2.31 13.25 12.60
CA LYS A 128 -1.96 14.67 12.66
C LYS A 128 -1.79 15.28 11.27
N VAL A 129 -1.18 14.54 10.35
CA VAL A 129 -1.05 14.98 8.95
C VAL A 129 -2.41 15.08 8.28
N GLU A 130 -3.25 14.05 8.44
CA GLU A 130 -4.62 14.05 7.90
C GLU A 130 -5.42 15.25 8.40
N GLY A 131 -5.34 15.56 9.71
CA GLY A 131 -6.00 16.72 10.32
C GLY A 131 -5.49 18.03 9.71
N ARG A 132 -4.17 18.23 9.64
CA ARG A 132 -3.59 19.42 9.02
C ARG A 132 -4.00 19.60 7.56
N ASN A 133 -3.98 18.53 6.79
CA ASN A 133 -4.37 18.57 5.39
C ASN A 133 -5.88 18.83 5.22
N PHE A 134 -6.69 18.41 6.19
CA PHE A 134 -8.12 18.73 6.24
C PHE A 134 -8.33 20.22 6.52
N ASP A 135 -7.64 20.79 7.52
CA ASP A 135 -7.75 22.21 7.87
C ASP A 135 -7.32 23.11 6.71
N ILE A 136 -6.22 22.78 6.04
CA ILE A 136 -5.75 23.52 4.85
C ILE A 136 -6.82 23.50 3.74
N ARG A 137 -7.39 22.33 3.46
CA ARG A 137 -8.44 22.21 2.43
C ARG A 137 -9.70 22.97 2.80
N LYS A 138 -10.08 22.97 4.08
CA LYS A 138 -11.22 23.74 4.59
C LYS A 138 -11.00 25.23 4.38
N GLN A 139 -9.82 25.74 4.75
CA GLN A 139 -9.48 27.15 4.54
C GLN A 139 -9.50 27.54 3.06
N LEU A 140 -8.99 26.70 2.17
CA LEU A 140 -9.03 26.96 0.72
C LEU A 140 -10.46 27.03 0.20
N LEU A 141 -11.35 26.13 0.65
CA LEU A 141 -12.77 26.17 0.26
C LEU A 141 -13.48 27.42 0.79
N GLU A 142 -13.19 27.82 2.02
CA GLU A 142 -13.75 29.07 2.59
C GLU A 142 -13.28 30.28 1.79
N TYR A 143 -12.03 30.32 1.35
CA TYR A 143 -11.47 31.37 0.50
C TYR A 143 -12.16 31.42 -0.89
N ASP A 144 -12.34 30.27 -1.52
CA ASP A 144 -13.02 30.15 -2.82
C ASP A 144 -14.49 30.61 -2.74
N ASN A 145 -15.20 30.28 -1.66
CA ASN A 145 -16.56 30.69 -1.43
C ASN A 145 -16.66 32.25 -1.34
N VAL A 146 -15.78 32.87 -0.54
CA VAL A 146 -15.73 34.32 -0.43
C VAL A 146 -15.40 35.00 -1.77
N ALA A 147 -14.47 34.44 -2.53
CA ALA A 147 -14.11 34.93 -3.86
C ALA A 147 -15.26 34.80 -4.88
N ASN A 148 -16.07 33.75 -4.77
CA ASN A 148 -17.24 33.54 -5.63
C ASN A 148 -18.41 34.45 -5.27
N ASP A 149 -18.61 34.76 -3.97
CA ASP A 149 -19.66 35.68 -3.51
C ASP A 149 -19.37 37.15 -3.88
N GLN A 150 -18.09 37.46 -4.19
CA GLN A 150 -17.66 38.78 -4.63
C GLN A 150 -17.70 38.99 -6.15
N ARG A 151 -18.04 37.98 -6.93
CA ARG A 151 -18.21 38.05 -8.39
C ARG A 151 -19.64 38.22 -8.81
#